data_3d1ad97e73e2ecf5f9cffe378ed5f66e
#
_entry.id   3d1ad97e73e2ecf5f9cffe378ed5f66e
#
_cell.length_a   1.000
_cell.length_b   1.000
_cell.length_c   1.000
_cell.angle_alpha   90.00
_cell.angle_beta   90.00
_cell.angle_gamma   90.00
#
_symmetry.space_group_name_H-M   'P 1'
#
loop_
_entity.id
_entity.type
_entity.pdbx_description
1 polymer ?
#
loop_
_entity_poly.entity_id
_entity_poly.type
_entity_poly.pdbx_seq_one_letter_code
_entity_poly.pdbx_strand_id
1 'polypeptide(L)' 'MGGTFDPIHYGHLVTAEEAYVRFNLDKVIFIPSGQPPHKSTKKVSDGSHRFIMTQMATITNPHFDVSRIEV' A
#
# COMPACT_ATOMS: atom_id res chain seq x y z
N MET A 1 5.28 1.49 4.35
CA MET A 1 3.91 1.36 4.88
C MET A 1 3.30 0.05 4.43
N GLY A 2 3.02 -0.81 5.38
CA GLY A 2 2.43 -2.10 5.09
C GLY A 2 0.92 -2.07 5.24
N GLY A 3 0.23 -2.88 4.45
CA GLY A 3 -1.21 -2.99 4.56
C GLY A 3 -1.78 -3.93 3.52
N THR A 4 -3.04 -4.32 3.72
CA THR A 4 -3.73 -5.19 2.77
C THR A 4 -4.02 -4.44 1.46
N PHE A 5 -4.41 -3.18 1.56
CA PHE A 5 -4.76 -2.32 0.42
C PHE A 5 -5.74 -3.01 -0.53
N ASP A 6 -6.94 -3.27 -0.03
CA ASP A 6 -7.99 -3.96 -0.78
C ASP A 6 -9.31 -3.18 -0.80
N PRO A 7 -9.36 -2.10 -1.56
CA PRO A 7 -8.26 -1.43 -2.26
C PRO A 7 -7.57 -0.38 -1.38
N ILE A 8 -6.45 0.12 -1.85
CA ILE A 8 -5.87 1.32 -1.28
C ILE A 8 -6.84 2.48 -1.48
N HIS A 9 -6.88 3.41 -0.55
CA HIS A 9 -7.78 4.56 -0.65
C HIS A 9 -7.09 5.84 -0.19
N TYR A 10 -7.80 6.95 -0.34
CA TYR A 10 -7.25 8.27 -0.08
C TYR A 10 -6.69 8.40 1.35
N GLY A 11 -7.33 7.75 2.32
CA GLY A 11 -6.84 7.76 3.70
C GLY A 11 -5.44 7.20 3.85
N HIS A 12 -5.13 6.13 3.11
CA HIS A 12 -3.78 5.57 3.11
C HIS A 12 -2.78 6.59 2.56
N LEU A 13 -3.14 7.26 1.47
CA LEU A 13 -2.25 8.20 0.81
C LEU A 13 -2.00 9.43 1.67
N VAL A 14 -3.02 9.95 2.33
CA VAL A 14 -2.89 11.10 3.23
C VAL A 14 -2.01 10.75 4.42
N THR A 15 -2.22 9.58 5.01
CA THR A 15 -1.41 9.15 6.15
C THR A 15 0.07 9.01 5.77
N ALA A 16 0.33 8.45 4.60
CA ALA A 16 1.70 8.29 4.10
C ALA A 16 2.35 9.65 3.84
N GLU A 17 1.61 10.59 3.26
CA GLU A 17 2.13 11.92 2.98
C GLU A 17 2.42 12.68 4.28
N GLU A 18 1.55 12.56 5.28
CA GLU A 18 1.79 13.17 6.58
C GLU A 18 3.04 12.60 7.23
N ALA A 19 3.22 11.30 7.18
CA ALA A 19 4.42 10.66 7.73
C ALA A 19 5.68 11.14 7.01
N TYR A 20 5.58 11.25 5.68
CA TYR A 20 6.69 11.74 4.86
C TYR A 20 7.16 13.12 5.32
N VAL A 21 6.21 14.02 5.51
CA VAL A 21 6.51 15.39 5.92
C VAL A 21 6.94 15.45 7.39
N ARG A 22 6.17 14.80 8.26
CA ARG A 22 6.37 14.90 9.70
C ARG A 22 7.71 14.33 10.15
N PHE A 23 8.12 13.22 9.55
CA PHE A 23 9.36 12.54 9.92
C PHE A 23 10.52 12.84 8.98
N ASN A 24 10.31 13.75 8.05
CA ASN A 24 11.35 14.15 7.09
C ASN A 24 11.94 12.94 6.36
N LEU A 25 11.07 12.09 5.85
CA LEU A 25 11.49 10.89 5.14
C LEU A 25 11.93 11.21 3.72
N ASP A 26 12.81 10.38 3.18
CA ASP A 26 13.21 10.51 1.77
C ASP A 26 12.15 9.93 0.85
N LYS A 27 11.49 8.88 1.28
CA LYS A 27 10.51 8.15 0.47
C LYS A 27 9.62 7.30 1.36
N VAL A 28 8.42 7.01 0.90
CA VAL A 28 7.52 6.05 1.55
C VAL A 28 7.32 4.88 0.58
N ILE A 29 7.57 3.68 1.07
CA ILE A 29 7.40 2.47 0.28
C ILE A 29 6.15 1.75 0.76
N PHE A 30 5.20 1.53 -0.14
CA PHE A 30 3.98 0.77 0.16
C PHE A 30 4.26 -0.71 -0.06
N ILE A 31 3.92 -1.52 0.92
CA ILE A 31 4.14 -2.97 0.85
C ILE A 31 2.80 -3.67 1.03
N PRO A 32 2.12 -3.99 -0.07
CA PRO A 32 0.88 -4.77 0.04
C PRO A 32 1.17 -6.11 0.71
N SER A 33 0.39 -6.43 1.73
CA SER A 33 0.60 -7.66 2.46
C SER A 33 0.27 -8.88 1.59
N GLY A 34 0.89 -9.99 1.90
CA GLY A 34 0.58 -11.25 1.26
C GLY A 34 -0.77 -11.77 1.71
N GLN A 35 -1.00 -13.05 1.53
CA GLN A 35 -2.25 -13.67 1.94
C GLN A 35 -2.43 -13.48 3.45
N PRO A 36 -3.55 -12.87 3.89
CA PRO A 36 -3.78 -12.70 5.32
C PRO A 36 -3.76 -14.05 6.04
N PRO A 37 -3.15 -14.12 7.22
CA PRO A 37 -3.06 -15.37 7.97
C PRO A 37 -4.38 -15.82 8.56
N HIS A 38 -5.34 -14.91 8.69
CA HIS A 38 -6.64 -15.22 9.26
C HIS A 38 -7.61 -15.67 8.20
N LYS A 39 -8.31 -16.75 8.49
CA LYS A 39 -9.45 -17.12 7.69
C LYS A 39 -10.57 -16.15 7.99
N SER A 40 -10.79 -15.28 7.06
CA SER A 40 -11.90 -14.36 7.11
C SER A 40 -13.00 -14.91 6.21
N THR A 41 -14.25 -14.66 6.60
CA THR A 41 -15.38 -14.93 5.71
C THR A 41 -15.37 -13.97 4.53
N LYS A 42 -14.61 -12.89 4.65
CA LYS A 42 -14.45 -11.94 3.57
C LYS A 42 -13.39 -12.43 2.60
N LYS A 43 -13.75 -12.43 1.33
CA LYS A 43 -12.82 -12.73 0.28
C LYS A 43 -11.88 -11.54 0.09
N VAL A 44 -10.58 -11.81 0.14
CA VAL A 44 -9.56 -10.79 -0.10
C VAL A 44 -9.13 -10.90 -1.56
N SER A 45 -8.97 -9.78 -2.22
CA SER A 45 -8.53 -9.75 -3.61
C SER A 45 -7.13 -10.32 -3.73
N ASP A 46 -6.82 -10.86 -4.91
CA ASP A 46 -5.51 -11.42 -5.20
C ASP A 46 -4.39 -10.40 -4.97
N GLY A 47 -3.25 -10.88 -4.46
CA GLY A 47 -2.12 -10.03 -4.14
C GLY A 47 -1.60 -9.24 -5.33
N SER A 48 -1.54 -9.87 -6.50
CA SER A 48 -1.11 -9.19 -7.72
C SER A 48 -2.03 -8.04 -8.09
N HIS A 49 -3.33 -8.24 -7.91
CA HIS A 49 -4.33 -7.21 -8.16
C HIS A 49 -4.18 -6.04 -7.20
N ARG A 50 -4.00 -6.35 -5.92
CA ARG A 50 -3.82 -5.32 -4.89
C ARG A 50 -2.53 -4.53 -5.12
N PHE A 51 -1.47 -5.21 -5.56
CA PHE A 51 -0.22 -4.54 -5.90
C PHE A 51 -0.44 -3.55 -7.04
N ILE A 52 -1.11 -3.97 -8.11
CA ILE A 52 -1.37 -3.11 -9.27
C ILE A 52 -2.20 -1.90 -8.87
N MET A 53 -3.26 -2.08 -8.08
CA MET A 53 -4.08 -0.98 -7.62
C MET A 53 -3.27 0.02 -6.79
N THR A 54 -2.40 -0.49 -5.92
CA THR A 54 -1.54 0.37 -5.11
C THR A 54 -0.55 1.13 -5.98
N GLN A 55 0.03 0.45 -6.97
CA GLN A 55 0.97 1.08 -7.90
C GLN A 55 0.30 2.22 -8.66
N MET A 56 -0.90 1.98 -9.19
CA MET A 56 -1.62 3.01 -9.93
C MET A 56 -1.97 4.20 -9.07
N ALA A 57 -2.32 3.97 -7.80
CA ALA A 57 -2.67 5.05 -6.89
C ALA A 57 -1.47 5.89 -6.47
N THR A 58 -0.26 5.35 -6.56
CA THR A 58 0.95 6.02 -6.07
C THR A 58 1.86 6.53 -7.17
N ILE A 59 1.59 6.16 -8.43
CA ILE A 59 2.52 6.40 -9.54
C ILE A 59 2.77 7.88 -9.81
N THR A 60 1.81 8.73 -9.49
CA THR A 60 1.94 10.17 -9.75
C THR A 60 2.69 10.92 -8.65
N ASN A 61 3.01 10.24 -7.54
CA ASN A 61 3.68 10.88 -6.43
C ASN A 61 5.14 10.42 -6.37
N PRO A 62 6.12 11.32 -6.59
CA PRO A 62 7.53 10.92 -6.63
C PRO A 62 8.07 10.48 -5.28
N HIS A 63 7.35 10.75 -4.18
CA HIS A 63 7.75 10.34 -2.85
C HIS A 63 7.30 8.94 -2.50
N PHE A 64 6.46 8.33 -3.33
CA PHE A 64 5.89 7.02 -3.06
C PHE A 64 6.45 5.97 -4.01
N ASP A 65 6.60 4.77 -3.48
CA ASP A 65 7.01 3.61 -4.25
C ASP A 65 6.22 2.40 -3.74
N VAL A 66 6.25 1.30 -4.47
CA VAL A 66 5.52 0.09 -4.10
C VAL A 66 6.44 -1.10 -4.22
N SER A 67 6.40 -1.99 -3.23
CA SER A 67 7.22 -3.20 -3.22
C SER A 67 6.36 -4.44 -3.37
N ARG A 68 6.86 -5.42 -4.12
CA ARG A 68 6.19 -6.72 -4.29
C ARG A 68 6.71 -7.78 -3.33
N ILE A 69 7.43 -7.38 -2.30
CA ILE A 69 8.14 -8.34 -1.46
C ILE A 69 7.23 -9.39 -0.82
N GLU A 70 5.93 -9.07 -0.62
CA GLU A 70 4.96 -10.00 -0.04
C GLU A 70 3.92 -10.53 -1.04
N VAL A 71 3.96 -10.12 -2.26
CA VAL A 71 2.97 -10.57 -3.25
C VAL A 71 3.62 -11.14 -4.48
#